data_0400a153c7f0c1c1b9faf1bb31a3c1a1
#
_entry.id   0400a153c7f0c1c1b9faf1bb31a3c1a1
#
_cell.length_a   1.000
_cell.length_b   1.000
_cell.length_c   1.000
_cell.angle_alpha   90.00
_cell.angle_beta   90.00
_cell.angle_gamma   90.00
#
_symmetry.space_group_name_H-M   'P 1'
#
loop_
_entity.id
_entity.type
_entity.pdbx_description
1 polymer ?
#
loop_
_entity_poly.entity_id
_entity_poly.type
_entity_poly.pdbx_seq_one_letter_code
_entity_poly.pdbx_strand_id
1 'polypeptide(L)'
;MIKNPPILSKEDRLGSAFKKINEGGIGRIIVANEKIEGLLTTRDLLSTVESYCKDSCSQGDLYHISTTPIIDYMTPNPVTVYNTSDEFTAINIMVTRNFGSLPVVDINDKPVGIVTEREFLLLYKDLDEIFPVKVFMSTKVQTIYKEVRLDQAVKLMLRRGFRRLPVIDDDNKVVGIVTVVNAIKQLAKAVDKLDPDYFYGKVVKDVMVTNLVTIDELASVNRAAAEMIVKRIGSLLILNKDNTIRGIITERDLLIALHHILVMEKFKEKL
;
A
#
# COMPACT_ATOMS: atom_id res chain seq x y z
N MET A 1 8.98 13.33 -3.87
CA MET A 1 9.39 11.96 -4.28
C MET A 1 10.40 11.38 -3.30
N ILE A 2 10.44 10.05 -3.21
CA ILE A 2 11.44 9.29 -2.47
C ILE A 2 12.65 9.12 -3.37
N LYS A 3 13.80 9.67 -2.95
CA LYS A 3 15.09 9.52 -3.65
C LYS A 3 15.72 8.16 -3.28
N ASN A 4 16.48 7.58 -4.21
CA ASN A 4 17.18 6.32 -4.03
C ASN A 4 16.25 5.16 -3.58
N PRO A 5 15.16 4.88 -4.31
CA PRO A 5 14.33 3.71 -4.03
C PRO A 5 15.16 2.43 -4.19
N PRO A 6 14.76 1.31 -3.57
CA PRO A 6 15.42 0.05 -3.81
C PRO A 6 15.31 -0.34 -5.29
N ILE A 7 16.44 -0.71 -5.88
CA ILE A 7 16.54 -1.17 -7.27
C ILE A 7 17.06 -2.60 -7.27
N LEU A 8 16.50 -3.43 -8.13
CA LEU A 8 16.95 -4.79 -8.46
C LEU A 8 16.94 -4.98 -9.97
N SER A 9 17.69 -5.96 -10.46
CA SER A 9 17.65 -6.43 -11.84
C SER A 9 16.49 -7.42 -12.04
N LYS A 10 15.99 -7.56 -13.26
CA LYS A 10 14.96 -8.55 -13.60
C LYS A 10 15.47 -10.00 -13.47
N GLU A 11 16.78 -10.19 -13.56
CA GLU A 11 17.46 -11.48 -13.35
C GLU A 11 17.63 -11.84 -11.87
N ASP A 12 17.51 -10.85 -10.96
CA ASP A 12 17.51 -11.11 -9.53
C ASP A 12 16.39 -12.05 -9.11
N ARG A 13 16.48 -12.61 -7.91
CA ARG A 13 15.50 -13.55 -7.37
C ARG A 13 14.55 -12.86 -6.39
N LEU A 14 13.33 -13.41 -6.26
CA LEU A 14 12.34 -12.88 -5.33
C LEU A 14 12.85 -12.88 -3.87
N GLY A 15 13.74 -13.81 -3.49
CA GLY A 15 14.40 -13.79 -2.19
C GLY A 15 15.11 -12.46 -1.89
N SER A 16 15.81 -11.88 -2.88
CA SER A 16 16.42 -10.55 -2.77
C SER A 16 15.37 -9.44 -2.62
N ALA A 17 14.25 -9.56 -3.32
CA ALA A 17 13.15 -8.61 -3.22
C ALA A 17 12.47 -8.64 -1.84
N PHE A 18 12.22 -9.83 -1.28
CA PHE A 18 11.70 -9.99 0.08
C PHE A 18 12.62 -9.34 1.11
N LYS A 19 13.94 -9.55 0.99
CA LYS A 19 14.93 -8.93 1.87
C LYS A 19 14.88 -7.40 1.78
N LYS A 20 14.91 -6.85 0.57
CA LYS A 20 14.86 -5.39 0.34
C LYS A 20 13.58 -4.74 0.87
N ILE A 21 12.41 -5.37 0.69
CA ILE A 21 11.14 -4.84 1.22
C ILE A 21 11.12 -4.88 2.74
N ASN A 22 11.68 -5.92 3.35
CA ASN A 22 11.75 -6.03 4.80
C ASN A 22 12.66 -4.96 5.43
N GLU A 23 13.76 -4.62 4.75
CA GLU A 23 14.74 -3.61 5.20
C GLU A 23 14.29 -2.17 4.90
N GLY A 24 13.65 -1.91 3.78
CA GLY A 24 13.49 -0.58 3.22
C GLY A 24 12.14 0.14 3.41
N GLY A 25 11.10 -0.52 3.90
CA GLY A 25 9.84 0.13 4.32
C GLY A 25 8.92 0.71 3.22
N ILE A 26 9.34 0.81 1.95
CA ILE A 26 8.56 1.49 0.89
C ILE A 26 7.54 0.54 0.25
N GLY A 27 7.77 -0.77 0.32
CA GLY A 27 6.88 -1.78 -0.27
C GLY A 27 6.86 -1.79 -1.80
N ARG A 28 7.88 -1.19 -2.43
CA ARG A 28 8.06 -1.12 -3.89
C ARG A 28 9.54 -1.19 -4.24
N ILE A 29 9.84 -1.87 -5.35
CA ILE A 29 11.19 -2.02 -5.89
C ILE A 29 11.13 -1.66 -7.37
N ILE A 30 12.00 -0.75 -7.80
CA ILE A 30 12.20 -0.48 -9.22
C ILE A 30 13.04 -1.62 -9.79
N VAL A 31 12.59 -2.21 -10.87
CA VAL A 31 13.37 -3.20 -11.61
C VAL A 31 14.02 -2.48 -12.79
N ALA A 32 15.34 -2.36 -12.76
CA ALA A 32 16.09 -1.60 -13.74
C ALA A 32 17.54 -2.08 -13.85
N ASN A 33 18.10 -1.96 -15.05
CA ASN A 33 19.53 -1.89 -15.29
C ASN A 33 19.90 -0.42 -15.57
N GLU A 34 20.04 -0.02 -16.84
CA GLU A 34 20.25 1.39 -17.20
C GLU A 34 18.93 2.17 -17.20
N LYS A 35 17.85 1.54 -17.67
CA LYS A 35 16.49 2.09 -17.75
C LYS A 35 15.53 1.24 -16.92
N ILE A 36 14.36 1.80 -16.61
CA ILE A 36 13.32 1.07 -15.90
C ILE A 36 12.72 0.00 -16.82
N GLU A 37 12.76 -1.24 -16.36
CA GLU A 37 12.21 -2.41 -17.05
C GLU A 37 10.93 -2.90 -16.38
N GLY A 38 10.78 -2.66 -15.06
CA GLY A 38 9.63 -3.12 -14.29
C GLY A 38 9.45 -2.42 -12.96
N LEU A 39 8.34 -2.75 -12.31
CA LEU A 39 8.03 -2.38 -10.94
C LEU A 39 7.53 -3.61 -10.18
N LEU A 40 8.13 -3.88 -9.04
CA LEU A 40 7.71 -4.96 -8.15
C LEU A 40 7.17 -4.36 -6.85
N THR A 41 6.01 -4.82 -6.41
CA THR A 41 5.33 -4.31 -5.22
C THR A 41 5.13 -5.39 -4.16
N THR A 42 4.80 -4.97 -2.94
CA THR A 42 4.38 -5.89 -1.87
C THR A 42 3.25 -6.82 -2.31
N ARG A 43 2.34 -6.35 -3.19
CA ARG A 43 1.22 -7.15 -3.69
C ARG A 43 1.72 -8.30 -4.57
N ASP A 44 2.67 -8.00 -5.47
CA ASP A 44 3.23 -9.00 -6.37
C ASP A 44 3.98 -10.08 -5.59
N LEU A 45 4.71 -9.69 -4.53
CA LEU A 45 5.34 -10.66 -3.63
C LEU A 45 4.33 -11.49 -2.83
N LEU A 46 3.24 -10.88 -2.35
CA LEU A 46 2.19 -11.63 -1.65
C LEU A 46 1.42 -12.58 -2.58
N SER A 47 1.30 -12.28 -3.88
CA SER A 47 0.64 -13.16 -4.85
C SER A 47 1.38 -14.48 -5.07
N THR A 48 2.66 -14.57 -4.72
CA THR A 48 3.42 -15.83 -4.75
C THR A 48 2.78 -16.91 -3.87
N VAL A 49 2.11 -16.51 -2.78
CA VAL A 49 1.37 -17.42 -1.91
C VAL A 49 0.24 -18.13 -2.65
N GLU A 50 -0.48 -17.44 -3.54
CA GLU A 50 -1.54 -18.06 -4.34
C GLU A 50 -0.98 -18.97 -5.45
N SER A 51 0.22 -18.66 -5.96
CA SER A 51 0.87 -19.41 -7.02
C SER A 51 1.52 -20.72 -6.52
N TYR A 52 2.20 -20.66 -5.38
CA TYR A 52 3.01 -21.76 -4.87
C TYR A 52 2.39 -22.49 -3.67
N CYS A 53 1.62 -21.78 -2.84
CA CYS A 53 1.12 -22.28 -1.57
C CYS A 53 -0.41 -22.17 -1.52
N LYS A 54 -1.14 -23.14 -2.06
CA LYS A 54 -2.63 -23.08 -2.11
C LYS A 54 -3.25 -22.94 -0.72
N ASP A 55 -3.37 -24.08 0.00
CA ASP A 55 -3.95 -24.13 1.35
C ASP A 55 -2.91 -24.41 2.44
N SER A 56 -1.75 -24.84 2.02
CA SER A 56 -0.56 -25.04 2.85
C SER A 56 0.68 -24.70 2.04
N CYS A 57 1.77 -24.53 2.72
CA CYS A 57 3.07 -24.23 2.12
C CYS A 57 4.12 -25.16 2.71
N SER A 58 4.94 -25.76 1.88
CA SER A 58 6.08 -26.54 2.31
C SER A 58 7.37 -25.71 2.29
N GLN A 59 8.41 -26.24 2.91
CA GLN A 59 9.76 -25.68 2.80
C GLN A 59 10.22 -25.60 1.33
N GLY A 60 9.87 -26.60 0.52
CA GLY A 60 10.18 -26.65 -0.91
C GLY A 60 9.49 -25.52 -1.68
N ASP A 61 8.23 -25.21 -1.37
CA ASP A 61 7.50 -24.10 -1.99
C ASP A 61 8.16 -22.76 -1.66
N LEU A 62 8.57 -22.54 -0.41
CA LEU A 62 9.30 -21.33 0.01
C LEU A 62 10.65 -21.20 -0.69
N TYR A 63 11.37 -22.33 -0.89
CA TYR A 63 12.59 -22.34 -1.67
C TYR A 63 12.32 -21.96 -3.13
N HIS A 64 11.28 -22.51 -3.76
CA HIS A 64 10.87 -22.12 -5.12
C HIS A 64 10.52 -20.62 -5.20
N ILE A 65 9.73 -20.11 -4.26
CA ILE A 65 9.46 -18.66 -4.17
C ILE A 65 10.77 -17.87 -4.12
N SER A 66 11.72 -18.26 -3.24
CA SER A 66 12.95 -17.51 -3.06
C SER A 66 13.84 -17.48 -4.30
N THR A 67 13.81 -18.55 -5.10
CA THR A 67 14.66 -18.74 -6.30
C THR A 67 13.99 -18.31 -7.61
N THR A 68 12.71 -17.97 -7.57
CA THR A 68 11.95 -17.47 -8.74
C THR A 68 12.53 -16.13 -9.24
N PRO A 69 12.75 -15.95 -10.55
CA PRO A 69 13.19 -14.69 -11.12
C PRO A 69 12.18 -13.56 -10.90
N ILE A 70 12.65 -12.33 -10.69
CA ILE A 70 11.80 -11.15 -10.51
C ILE A 70 10.91 -10.89 -11.73
N ILE A 71 11.43 -11.16 -12.93
CA ILE A 71 10.71 -10.95 -14.19
C ILE A 71 9.35 -11.67 -14.25
N ASP A 72 9.20 -12.79 -13.53
CA ASP A 72 7.96 -13.58 -13.53
C ASP A 72 6.82 -12.90 -12.73
N TYR A 73 7.15 -11.93 -11.87
CA TYR A 73 6.20 -11.28 -10.96
C TYR A 73 6.16 -9.76 -11.07
N MET A 74 7.15 -9.13 -11.69
CA MET A 74 7.15 -7.68 -11.87
C MET A 74 6.07 -7.23 -12.85
N THR A 75 5.55 -6.02 -12.66
CA THR A 75 4.79 -5.32 -13.70
C THR A 75 5.79 -4.78 -14.72
N PRO A 76 5.81 -5.28 -15.97
CA PRO A 76 6.74 -4.81 -16.99
C PRO A 76 6.34 -3.44 -17.53
N ASN A 77 7.31 -2.64 -17.98
CA ASN A 77 7.12 -1.34 -18.61
C ASN A 77 6.15 -0.42 -17.84
N PRO A 78 6.42 -0.15 -16.56
CA PRO A 78 5.52 0.66 -15.74
C PRO A 78 5.44 2.09 -16.30
N VAL A 79 4.28 2.73 -16.12
CA VAL A 79 4.16 4.15 -16.43
C VAL A 79 5.08 4.95 -15.51
N THR A 80 5.88 5.84 -16.09
CA THR A 80 6.82 6.70 -15.42
C THR A 80 6.42 8.18 -15.54
N VAL A 81 7.01 9.03 -14.71
CA VAL A 81 6.95 10.49 -14.87
C VAL A 81 8.37 11.06 -14.84
N TYR A 82 8.58 12.18 -15.53
CA TYR A 82 9.86 12.87 -15.47
C TYR A 82 10.00 13.62 -14.14
N ASN A 83 11.23 13.77 -13.68
CA ASN A 83 11.55 14.58 -12.49
C ASN A 83 11.23 16.07 -12.67
N THR A 84 10.97 16.51 -13.89
CA THR A 84 10.51 17.86 -14.27
C THR A 84 8.99 17.97 -14.41
N SER A 85 8.24 16.86 -14.30
CA SER A 85 6.78 16.90 -14.35
C SER A 85 6.21 17.61 -13.12
N ASP A 86 5.13 18.37 -13.32
CA ASP A 86 4.41 18.98 -12.20
C ASP A 86 3.63 17.92 -11.37
N GLU A 87 3.29 18.28 -10.14
CA GLU A 87 2.59 17.39 -9.22
C GLU A 87 1.21 16.99 -9.75
N PHE A 88 0.50 17.92 -10.41
CA PHE A 88 -0.83 17.65 -10.94
C PHE A 88 -0.79 16.55 -12.01
N THR A 89 0.21 16.56 -12.88
CA THR A 89 0.39 15.52 -13.91
C THR A 89 0.54 14.13 -13.26
N ALA A 90 1.38 14.01 -12.22
CA ALA A 90 1.58 12.76 -11.52
C ALA A 90 0.30 12.30 -10.77
N ILE A 91 -0.36 13.22 -10.05
CA ILE A 91 -1.62 12.95 -9.34
C ILE A 91 -2.70 12.49 -10.33
N ASN A 92 -2.85 13.20 -11.46
CA ASN A 92 -3.85 12.86 -12.48
C ASN A 92 -3.62 11.46 -13.05
N ILE A 93 -2.39 11.09 -13.37
CA ILE A 93 -2.05 9.73 -13.84
C ILE A 93 -2.40 8.69 -12.77
N MET A 94 -1.99 8.94 -11.52
CA MET A 94 -2.24 8.00 -10.42
C MET A 94 -3.74 7.82 -10.15
N VAL A 95 -4.54 8.88 -10.20
CA VAL A 95 -5.99 8.80 -9.95
C VAL A 95 -6.69 8.12 -11.14
N THR A 96 -6.46 8.57 -12.37
CA THR A 96 -7.16 8.08 -13.57
C THR A 96 -6.79 6.64 -13.95
N ARG A 97 -5.53 6.23 -13.70
CA ARG A 97 -5.04 4.88 -13.98
C ARG A 97 -5.10 3.94 -12.78
N ASN A 98 -5.56 4.44 -11.63
CA ASN A 98 -5.60 3.69 -10.36
C ASN A 98 -4.23 3.16 -9.91
N PHE A 99 -3.16 3.94 -10.09
CA PHE A 99 -1.80 3.58 -9.67
C PHE A 99 -1.52 4.11 -8.26
N GLY A 100 -0.89 3.29 -7.41
CA GLY A 100 -0.48 3.68 -6.05
C GLY A 100 0.93 4.26 -5.98
N SER A 101 1.65 4.29 -7.10
CA SER A 101 2.99 4.88 -7.21
C SER A 101 3.39 5.02 -8.67
N LEU A 102 4.33 5.93 -8.95
CA LEU A 102 4.96 6.10 -10.25
C LEU A 102 6.47 6.16 -10.06
N PRO A 103 7.26 5.35 -10.78
CA PRO A 103 8.69 5.56 -10.90
C PRO A 103 8.96 6.92 -11.56
N VAL A 104 10.02 7.60 -11.09
CA VAL A 104 10.43 8.91 -11.60
C VAL A 104 11.76 8.75 -12.33
N VAL A 105 11.83 9.29 -13.54
CA VAL A 105 13.02 9.23 -14.41
C VAL A 105 13.56 10.62 -14.71
N ASP A 106 14.84 10.67 -15.06
CA ASP A 106 15.45 11.86 -15.67
C ASP A 106 15.20 11.93 -17.17
N ILE A 107 15.76 12.95 -17.83
CA ILE A 107 15.66 13.15 -19.30
C ILE A 107 16.28 12.02 -20.12
N ASN A 108 17.15 11.20 -19.53
CA ASN A 108 17.77 10.04 -20.18
C ASN A 108 17.04 8.71 -19.85
N ASP A 109 15.83 8.78 -19.27
CA ASP A 109 15.04 7.66 -18.78
C ASP A 109 15.69 6.85 -17.65
N LYS A 110 16.67 7.41 -16.94
CA LYS A 110 17.28 6.74 -15.79
C LYS A 110 16.41 6.90 -14.54
N PRO A 111 16.27 5.87 -13.72
CA PRO A 111 15.51 5.94 -12.48
C PRO A 111 16.17 6.90 -11.47
N VAL A 112 15.47 7.93 -11.03
CA VAL A 112 15.93 8.89 -10.02
C VAL A 112 15.10 8.88 -8.75
N GLY A 113 13.96 8.23 -8.75
CA GLY A 113 13.10 8.15 -7.58
C GLY A 113 11.80 7.39 -7.81
N ILE A 114 10.95 7.43 -6.80
CA ILE A 114 9.57 6.96 -6.86
C ILE A 114 8.67 7.94 -6.12
N VAL A 115 7.48 8.17 -6.62
CA VAL A 115 6.44 8.92 -5.94
C VAL A 115 5.28 7.99 -5.61
N THR A 116 4.72 8.11 -4.42
CA THR A 116 3.57 7.34 -3.95
C THR A 116 2.44 8.26 -3.50
N GLU A 117 1.28 7.70 -3.20
CA GLU A 117 0.13 8.47 -2.68
C GLU A 117 0.53 9.35 -1.48
N ARG A 118 1.43 8.86 -0.63
CA ARG A 118 1.87 9.53 0.61
C ARG A 118 2.59 10.85 0.38
N GLU A 119 3.45 10.93 -0.63
CA GLU A 119 4.24 12.15 -0.89
C GLU A 119 3.34 13.33 -1.25
N PHE A 120 2.17 13.07 -1.85
CA PHE A 120 1.21 14.11 -2.21
C PHE A 120 0.37 14.60 -1.03
N LEU A 121 0.30 13.87 0.08
CA LEU A 121 -0.40 14.35 1.28
C LEU A 121 0.24 15.63 1.85
N LEU A 122 1.51 15.89 1.57
CA LEU A 122 2.20 17.11 1.99
C LEU A 122 1.61 18.37 1.37
N LEU A 123 0.94 18.27 0.22
CA LEU A 123 0.31 19.41 -0.45
C LEU A 123 -0.92 19.96 0.32
N TYR A 124 -1.53 19.14 1.17
CA TYR A 124 -2.68 19.56 1.98
C TYR A 124 -2.40 20.70 2.96
N LYS A 125 -1.13 20.92 3.34
CA LYS A 125 -0.73 22.00 4.25
C LYS A 125 -1.00 23.39 3.68
N ASP A 126 -0.99 23.52 2.34
CA ASP A 126 -1.10 24.78 1.62
C ASP A 126 -2.52 24.99 1.03
N LEU A 127 -3.46 24.07 1.32
CA LEU A 127 -4.83 24.11 0.81
C LEU A 127 -5.83 24.52 1.90
N ASP A 128 -6.89 25.21 1.49
CA ASP A 128 -8.02 25.51 2.35
C ASP A 128 -8.77 24.26 2.83
N GLU A 129 -9.33 24.28 4.02
CA GLU A 129 -10.12 23.19 4.59
C GLU A 129 -11.55 23.17 4.01
N ILE A 130 -11.72 22.56 2.82
CA ILE A 130 -12.99 22.64 2.07
C ILE A 130 -13.89 21.44 2.37
N PHE A 131 -13.33 20.24 2.51
CA PHE A 131 -14.12 19.01 2.56
C PHE A 131 -13.96 18.23 3.87
N PRO A 132 -15.08 17.77 4.46
CA PRO A 132 -15.03 16.82 5.56
C PRO A 132 -14.72 15.40 5.06
N VAL A 133 -14.10 14.59 5.95
CA VAL A 133 -13.71 13.19 5.71
C VAL A 133 -14.86 12.35 5.14
N LYS A 134 -16.10 12.57 5.62
CA LYS A 134 -17.29 11.82 5.18
C LYS A 134 -17.55 11.88 3.66
N VAL A 135 -17.02 12.88 2.96
CA VAL A 135 -17.21 13.02 1.50
C VAL A 135 -16.40 11.99 0.73
N PHE A 136 -15.22 11.63 1.25
CA PHE A 136 -14.27 10.76 0.55
C PHE A 136 -14.04 9.41 1.24
N MET A 137 -14.46 9.22 2.49
CA MET A 137 -14.31 7.95 3.18
C MET A 137 -15.10 6.83 2.53
N SER A 138 -14.58 5.62 2.59
CA SER A 138 -15.32 4.39 2.24
C SER A 138 -16.19 3.96 3.41
N THR A 139 -17.51 3.78 3.18
CA THR A 139 -18.47 3.32 4.19
C THR A 139 -18.75 1.82 4.11
N LYS A 140 -18.55 1.20 2.94
CA LYS A 140 -18.64 -0.27 2.76
C LYS A 140 -17.30 -0.89 3.09
N VAL A 141 -16.98 -0.97 4.39
CA VAL A 141 -15.67 -1.44 4.86
C VAL A 141 -15.68 -2.94 5.00
N GLN A 142 -14.76 -3.61 4.32
CA GLN A 142 -14.52 -5.03 4.54
C GLN A 142 -13.73 -5.21 5.83
N THR A 143 -14.27 -5.97 6.75
CA THR A 143 -13.63 -6.36 8.02
C THR A 143 -13.21 -7.82 8.00
N ILE A 144 -12.42 -8.23 9.01
CA ILE A 144 -12.01 -9.62 9.21
C ILE A 144 -11.99 -9.94 10.71
N TYR A 145 -12.34 -11.17 11.08
CA TYR A 145 -12.24 -11.60 12.47
C TYR A 145 -10.80 -11.87 12.89
N LYS A 146 -10.47 -11.58 14.14
CA LYS A 146 -9.12 -11.67 14.71
C LYS A 146 -8.53 -13.08 14.68
N GLU A 147 -9.39 -14.14 14.69
CA GLU A 147 -8.96 -15.55 14.70
C GLU A 147 -8.75 -16.13 13.28
N VAL A 148 -9.04 -15.36 12.23
CA VAL A 148 -8.84 -15.82 10.84
C VAL A 148 -7.36 -16.00 10.58
N ARG A 149 -6.97 -17.02 9.82
CA ARG A 149 -5.59 -17.26 9.40
C ARG A 149 -5.04 -16.12 8.55
N LEU A 150 -3.76 -15.82 8.69
CA LEU A 150 -3.10 -14.73 7.98
C LEU A 150 -3.13 -14.93 6.45
N ASP A 151 -2.95 -16.17 5.97
CA ASP A 151 -3.02 -16.47 4.53
C ASP A 151 -4.41 -16.20 3.95
N GLN A 152 -5.49 -16.46 4.69
CA GLN A 152 -6.86 -16.15 4.27
C GLN A 152 -7.09 -14.63 4.23
N ALA A 153 -6.55 -13.88 5.18
CA ALA A 153 -6.59 -12.42 5.16
C ALA A 153 -5.87 -11.86 3.92
N VAL A 154 -4.69 -12.41 3.58
CA VAL A 154 -3.95 -12.03 2.38
C VAL A 154 -4.72 -12.36 1.11
N LYS A 155 -5.26 -13.57 0.99
CA LYS A 155 -6.12 -13.95 -0.15
C LYS A 155 -7.30 -13.00 -0.32
N LEU A 156 -7.96 -12.60 0.79
CA LEU A 156 -9.04 -11.61 0.75
C LEU A 156 -8.56 -10.24 0.25
N MET A 157 -7.42 -9.75 0.77
CA MET A 157 -6.82 -8.49 0.32
C MET A 157 -6.47 -8.51 -1.17
N LEU A 158 -5.88 -9.60 -1.66
CA LEU A 158 -5.50 -9.74 -3.07
C LEU A 158 -6.71 -9.75 -3.99
N ARG A 159 -7.71 -10.59 -3.70
CA ARG A 159 -8.93 -10.72 -4.52
C ARG A 159 -9.76 -9.45 -4.59
N ARG A 160 -9.85 -8.69 -3.48
CA ARG A 160 -10.65 -7.46 -3.37
C ARG A 160 -9.90 -6.19 -3.70
N GLY A 161 -8.60 -6.26 -3.89
CA GLY A 161 -7.79 -5.08 -4.13
C GLY A 161 -7.48 -4.25 -2.88
N PHE A 162 -7.71 -4.78 -1.68
CA PHE A 162 -7.48 -4.07 -0.43
C PHE A 162 -6.02 -4.18 0.03
N ARG A 163 -5.51 -3.15 0.67
CA ARG A 163 -4.17 -3.16 1.29
C ARG A 163 -4.25 -3.31 2.81
N ARG A 164 -5.47 -3.28 3.39
CA ARG A 164 -5.73 -3.34 4.83
C ARG A 164 -7.15 -3.77 5.12
N LEU A 165 -7.32 -4.40 6.27
CA LEU A 165 -8.63 -4.83 6.77
C LEU A 165 -8.72 -4.45 8.25
N PRO A 166 -9.73 -3.67 8.67
CA PRO A 166 -10.07 -3.55 10.09
C PRO A 166 -10.41 -4.92 10.66
N VAL A 167 -9.90 -5.19 11.86
CA VAL A 167 -10.07 -6.46 12.56
C VAL A 167 -11.13 -6.29 13.62
N ILE A 168 -12.09 -7.19 13.66
CA ILE A 168 -13.21 -7.19 14.61
C ILE A 168 -13.16 -8.41 15.53
N ASP A 169 -13.75 -8.25 16.70
CA ASP A 169 -14.06 -9.33 17.64
C ASP A 169 -15.46 -9.91 17.41
N ASP A 170 -15.87 -10.80 18.30
CA ASP A 170 -17.17 -11.49 18.23
C ASP A 170 -18.38 -10.55 18.45
N ASP A 171 -18.15 -9.40 19.10
CA ASP A 171 -19.14 -8.32 19.28
C ASP A 171 -19.15 -7.32 18.12
N ASN A 172 -18.44 -7.59 17.02
CA ASN A 172 -18.23 -6.71 15.86
C ASN A 172 -17.53 -5.39 16.19
N LYS A 173 -16.87 -5.27 17.34
CA LYS A 173 -16.06 -4.10 17.71
C LYS A 173 -14.70 -4.17 17.04
N VAL A 174 -14.22 -3.03 16.57
CA VAL A 174 -12.90 -2.94 15.96
C VAL A 174 -11.82 -3.02 17.02
N VAL A 175 -10.99 -4.05 16.95
CA VAL A 175 -9.90 -4.36 17.90
C VAL A 175 -8.50 -4.21 17.31
N GLY A 176 -8.41 -4.02 15.99
CA GLY A 176 -7.12 -3.91 15.30
C GLY A 176 -7.26 -3.56 13.83
N ILE A 177 -6.12 -3.48 13.16
CA ILE A 177 -6.02 -3.37 11.70
C ILE A 177 -4.87 -4.26 11.21
N VAL A 178 -5.11 -5.09 10.21
CA VAL A 178 -4.09 -5.88 9.53
C VAL A 178 -3.86 -5.31 8.13
N THR A 179 -2.60 -5.25 7.71
CA THR A 179 -2.20 -4.65 6.43
C THR A 179 -1.31 -5.59 5.61
N VAL A 180 -1.20 -5.33 4.31
CA VAL A 180 -0.22 -6.02 3.45
C VAL A 180 1.21 -5.89 3.99
N VAL A 181 1.54 -4.78 4.70
CA VAL A 181 2.87 -4.58 5.32
C VAL A 181 3.09 -5.54 6.49
N ASN A 182 2.05 -5.81 7.29
CA ASN A 182 2.14 -6.81 8.36
C ASN A 182 2.33 -8.22 7.78
N ALA A 183 1.56 -8.55 6.76
CA ALA A 183 1.62 -9.86 6.12
C ALA A 183 2.96 -10.12 5.41
N ILE A 184 3.47 -9.15 4.62
CA ILE A 184 4.73 -9.33 3.88
C ILE A 184 5.93 -9.53 4.81
N LYS A 185 5.93 -8.90 5.99
CA LYS A 185 6.98 -9.12 7.00
C LYS A 185 7.03 -10.57 7.49
N GLN A 186 5.88 -11.22 7.64
CA GLN A 186 5.82 -12.63 8.04
C GLN A 186 6.22 -13.54 6.88
N LEU A 187 5.75 -13.25 5.66
CA LEU A 187 6.12 -14.02 4.48
C LEU A 187 7.63 -13.89 4.18
N ALA A 188 8.20 -12.70 4.31
CA ALA A 188 9.64 -12.49 4.14
C ALA A 188 10.46 -13.32 5.15
N LYS A 189 10.02 -13.42 6.39
CA LYS A 189 10.64 -14.28 7.40
C LYS A 189 10.49 -15.76 7.03
N ALA A 190 9.31 -16.18 6.58
CA ALA A 190 9.08 -17.55 6.16
C ALA A 190 10.03 -17.94 5.00
N VAL A 191 10.16 -17.07 4.00
CA VAL A 191 11.05 -17.26 2.85
C VAL A 191 12.52 -17.27 3.27
N ASP A 192 12.96 -16.35 4.14
CA ASP A 192 14.34 -16.27 4.63
C ASP A 192 14.76 -17.50 5.45
N LYS A 193 13.85 -18.00 6.28
CA LYS A 193 14.10 -19.15 7.17
C LYS A 193 13.71 -20.50 6.55
N LEU A 194 13.06 -20.49 5.40
CA LEU A 194 12.42 -21.65 4.77
C LEU A 194 11.47 -22.38 5.75
N ASP A 195 10.75 -21.60 6.56
CA ASP A 195 9.85 -22.11 7.59
C ASP A 195 8.45 -21.50 7.41
N PRO A 196 7.47 -22.33 6.96
CA PRO A 196 6.09 -21.88 6.71
C PRO A 196 5.38 -21.33 7.94
N ASP A 197 5.73 -21.74 9.14
CA ASP A 197 5.02 -21.36 10.37
C ASP A 197 5.09 -19.86 10.67
N TYR A 198 6.11 -19.16 10.15
CA TYR A 198 6.18 -17.70 10.24
C TYR A 198 5.02 -16.99 9.54
N PHE A 199 4.36 -17.64 8.58
CA PHE A 199 3.23 -17.06 7.85
C PHE A 199 1.95 -17.90 8.01
N TYR A 200 1.99 -19.19 7.72
CA TYR A 200 0.84 -20.10 7.76
C TYR A 200 0.42 -20.51 9.18
N GLY A 201 1.34 -20.52 10.12
CA GLY A 201 1.08 -20.74 11.56
C GLY A 201 0.49 -19.51 12.26
N LYS A 202 0.28 -18.37 11.56
CA LYS A 202 -0.22 -17.14 12.17
C LYS A 202 -1.70 -16.92 11.89
N VAL A 203 -2.38 -16.35 12.88
CA VAL A 203 -3.71 -15.75 12.73
C VAL A 203 -3.60 -14.22 12.74
N VAL A 204 -4.66 -13.54 12.31
CA VAL A 204 -4.67 -12.08 12.16
C VAL A 204 -4.28 -11.36 13.44
N LYS A 205 -4.76 -11.82 14.62
CA LYS A 205 -4.43 -11.21 15.93
C LYS A 205 -2.94 -11.20 16.27
N ASP A 206 -2.17 -12.15 15.73
CA ASP A 206 -0.73 -12.26 16.01
C ASP A 206 0.09 -11.16 15.33
N VAL A 207 -0.48 -10.52 14.30
CA VAL A 207 0.24 -9.58 13.43
C VAL A 207 -0.45 -8.23 13.26
N MET A 208 -1.71 -8.10 13.68
CA MET A 208 -2.46 -6.84 13.59
C MET A 208 -1.85 -5.74 14.46
N VAL A 209 -2.12 -4.51 14.10
CA VAL A 209 -1.82 -3.32 14.94
C VAL A 209 -3.05 -3.01 15.77
N THR A 210 -2.89 -2.95 17.08
CA THR A 210 -3.98 -2.68 18.05
C THR A 210 -4.08 -1.21 18.43
N ASN A 211 -3.00 -0.44 18.28
CA ASN A 211 -3.02 1.01 18.52
C ASN A 211 -3.70 1.70 17.32
N LEU A 212 -5.03 1.75 17.37
CA LEU A 212 -5.86 2.30 16.30
C LEU A 212 -5.83 3.83 16.33
N VAL A 213 -5.74 4.43 15.17
CA VAL A 213 -5.90 5.87 14.99
C VAL A 213 -7.23 6.13 14.30
N THR A 214 -8.08 6.90 14.96
CA THR A 214 -9.42 7.25 14.50
C THR A 214 -9.51 8.72 14.17
N ILE A 215 -10.53 9.09 13.37
CA ILE A 215 -10.86 10.47 13.06
C ILE A 215 -12.38 10.63 13.01
N ASP A 216 -12.85 11.82 13.34
CA ASP A 216 -14.27 12.18 13.18
C ASP A 216 -14.62 12.35 11.71
N GLU A 217 -15.80 11.90 11.29
CA GLU A 217 -16.26 12.02 9.89
C GLU A 217 -16.45 13.47 9.42
N LEU A 218 -16.63 14.41 10.36
CA LEU A 218 -16.76 15.84 10.08
C LEU A 218 -15.42 16.59 10.09
N ALA A 219 -14.32 15.93 10.53
CA ALA A 219 -12.99 16.51 10.44
C ALA A 219 -12.61 16.76 8.97
N SER A 220 -11.76 17.75 8.71
CA SER A 220 -11.29 18.06 7.36
C SER A 220 -10.37 16.98 6.79
N VAL A 221 -10.34 16.84 5.46
CA VAL A 221 -9.37 15.97 4.77
C VAL A 221 -7.94 16.44 5.02
N ASN A 222 -7.71 17.74 5.23
CA ASN A 222 -6.40 18.30 5.61
C ASN A 222 -5.94 17.76 6.96
N ARG A 223 -6.83 17.71 7.95
CA ARG A 223 -6.53 17.08 9.25
C ARG A 223 -6.24 15.59 9.10
N ALA A 224 -7.01 14.88 8.27
CA ALA A 224 -6.74 13.46 8.00
C ALA A 224 -5.36 13.24 7.38
N ALA A 225 -4.97 14.09 6.40
CA ALA A 225 -3.64 14.05 5.78
C ALA A 225 -2.53 14.32 6.81
N ALA A 226 -2.68 15.35 7.64
CA ALA A 226 -1.73 15.69 8.69
C ALA A 226 -1.53 14.54 9.70
N GLU A 227 -2.63 13.92 10.16
CA GLU A 227 -2.57 12.75 11.08
C GLU A 227 -1.84 11.57 10.44
N MET A 228 -2.11 11.26 9.15
CA MET A 228 -1.43 10.18 8.43
C MET A 228 0.08 10.43 8.29
N ILE A 229 0.47 11.69 8.00
CA ILE A 229 1.89 12.08 7.87
C ILE A 229 2.59 11.95 9.23
N VAL A 230 2.07 12.60 10.27
CA VAL A 230 2.68 12.66 11.61
C VAL A 230 2.82 11.26 12.21
N LYS A 231 1.77 10.44 12.12
CA LYS A 231 1.76 9.09 12.68
C LYS A 231 2.36 8.03 11.76
N ARG A 232 2.77 8.40 10.55
CA ARG A 232 3.32 7.50 9.53
C ARG A 232 2.42 6.30 9.21
N ILE A 233 1.12 6.54 9.17
CA ILE A 233 0.10 5.53 8.85
C ILE A 233 -0.59 5.86 7.53
N GLY A 234 -1.16 4.87 6.86
CA GLY A 234 -1.78 5.05 5.55
C GLY A 234 -3.31 5.04 5.58
N SER A 235 -3.93 5.06 6.76
CA SER A 235 -5.39 5.14 6.92
C SER A 235 -5.79 5.57 8.31
N LEU A 236 -6.99 6.12 8.42
CA LEU A 236 -7.68 6.42 9.67
C LEU A 236 -9.03 5.71 9.67
N LEU A 237 -9.44 5.22 10.83
CA LEU A 237 -10.73 4.58 11.01
C LEU A 237 -11.75 5.61 11.51
N ILE A 238 -12.96 5.49 11.04
CA ILE A 238 -14.12 6.21 11.54
C ILE A 238 -15.00 5.19 12.26
N LEU A 239 -15.18 5.36 13.58
CA LEU A 239 -15.92 4.44 14.42
C LEU A 239 -17.23 5.07 14.90
N ASN A 240 -18.22 4.24 15.11
CA ASN A 240 -19.42 4.57 15.87
C ASN A 240 -19.11 4.66 17.36
N LYS A 241 -20.04 5.20 18.16
CA LYS A 241 -19.88 5.33 19.63
C LYS A 241 -19.70 4.00 20.37
N ASP A 242 -20.18 2.92 19.79
CA ASP A 242 -20.06 1.55 20.28
C ASP A 242 -18.80 0.80 19.80
N ASN A 243 -17.86 1.53 19.17
CA ASN A 243 -16.64 1.01 18.55
C ASN A 243 -16.84 0.08 17.34
N THR A 244 -18.02 0.03 16.73
CA THR A 244 -18.22 -0.62 15.44
C THR A 244 -17.69 0.25 14.30
N ILE A 245 -17.32 -0.37 13.17
CA ILE A 245 -16.78 0.37 12.02
C ILE A 245 -17.90 1.18 11.33
N ARG A 246 -17.66 2.47 11.12
CA ARG A 246 -18.49 3.36 10.32
C ARG A 246 -17.88 3.61 8.95
N GLY A 247 -16.56 3.75 8.90
CA GLY A 247 -15.85 4.03 7.66
C GLY A 247 -14.34 3.94 7.82
N ILE A 248 -13.66 4.08 6.69
CA ILE A 248 -12.20 4.18 6.61
C ILE A 248 -11.83 5.23 5.57
N ILE A 249 -10.84 6.06 5.89
CA ILE A 249 -10.20 6.95 4.92
C ILE A 249 -8.73 6.57 4.76
N THR A 250 -8.25 6.53 3.53
CA THR A 250 -6.91 6.07 3.17
C THR A 250 -6.12 7.13 2.41
N GLU A 251 -4.80 6.92 2.24
CA GLU A 251 -3.96 7.76 1.37
C GLU A 251 -4.54 7.87 -0.04
N ARG A 252 -5.17 6.79 -0.54
CA ARG A 252 -5.83 6.79 -1.86
C ARG A 252 -7.02 7.72 -1.90
N ASP A 253 -7.88 7.68 -0.88
CA ASP A 253 -9.06 8.54 -0.81
C ASP A 253 -8.64 10.02 -0.72
N LEU A 254 -7.57 10.30 0.03
CA LEU A 254 -6.99 11.65 0.11
C LEU A 254 -6.35 12.07 -1.22
N LEU A 255 -5.69 11.18 -1.96
CA LEU A 255 -5.18 11.52 -3.29
C LEU A 255 -6.32 11.88 -4.25
N ILE A 256 -7.44 11.17 -4.19
CA ILE A 256 -8.64 11.47 -4.99
C ILE A 256 -9.23 12.84 -4.58
N ALA A 257 -9.33 13.11 -3.27
CA ALA A 257 -9.79 14.40 -2.76
C ALA A 257 -8.87 15.54 -3.23
N LEU A 258 -7.56 15.36 -3.13
CA LEU A 258 -6.56 16.32 -3.60
C LEU A 258 -6.71 16.60 -5.10
N HIS A 259 -6.83 15.55 -5.92
CA HIS A 259 -7.07 15.71 -7.36
C HIS A 259 -8.32 16.54 -7.63
N HIS A 260 -9.42 16.27 -6.91
CA HIS A 260 -10.67 17.02 -7.05
C HIS A 260 -10.49 18.49 -6.71
N ILE A 261 -9.80 18.83 -5.62
CA ILE A 261 -9.50 20.21 -5.21
C ILE A 261 -8.69 20.93 -6.29
N LEU A 262 -7.60 20.32 -6.76
CA LEU A 262 -6.72 20.93 -7.77
C LEU A 262 -7.43 21.14 -9.11
N VAL A 263 -8.33 20.25 -9.49
CA VAL A 263 -9.18 20.44 -10.69
C VAL A 263 -10.10 21.65 -10.51
N MET A 264 -10.74 21.78 -9.34
CA MET A 264 -11.61 22.94 -9.04
C MET A 264 -10.84 24.27 -9.08
N GLU A 265 -9.64 24.32 -8.53
CA GLU A 265 -8.77 25.52 -8.56
C GLU A 265 -8.41 25.92 -9.99
N LYS A 266 -7.97 24.95 -10.81
CA LYS A 266 -7.66 25.21 -12.24
C LYS A 266 -8.86 25.72 -13.05
N PHE A 267 -10.08 25.37 -12.67
CA PHE A 267 -11.27 25.93 -13.31
C PHE A 267 -11.56 27.36 -12.85
N LYS A 268 -11.29 27.70 -11.57
CA LYS A 268 -11.47 29.08 -11.05
C LYS A 268 -10.48 30.06 -11.69
N GLU A 269 -9.23 29.64 -11.96
CA GLU A 269 -8.21 30.49 -12.60
C GLU A 269 -8.51 30.80 -14.08
N LYS A 270 -9.42 30.05 -14.72
CA LYS A 270 -9.79 30.23 -16.13
C LYS A 270 -11.06 31.08 -16.33
N LEU A 271 -11.75 31.45 -15.26
CA LEU A 271 -12.92 32.31 -15.24
C LEU A 271 -12.57 33.75 -14.81
#